data_e118cd9658f531546f3c10bb3a9d44d7
#
_entry.id   e118cd9658f531546f3c10bb3a9d44d7
#
_cell.length_a   1.000
_cell.length_b   1.000
_cell.length_c   1.000
_cell.angle_alpha   90.00
_cell.angle_beta   90.00
_cell.angle_gamma   90.00
#
_symmetry.space_group_name_H-M   'P 1'
#
loop_
_entity.id
_entity.type
_entity.pdbx_description
1 polymer ?
#
loop_
_entity_poly.entity_id
_entity_poly.type
_entity_poly.pdbx_seq_one_letter_code
_entity_poly.pdbx_strand_id
1 'polypeptide(L)'
;ILLSIFQFKSEAKEYHQEKLERKEDAIKENINYVLNNTKYALIPANLSIIFKEKIHELADIHNLEINIYSLKGNLVKSSKSRFSVDKKTPPIPKYVLTLVQSSIEKRYVDIKNIDGKKYRSSYSLIKDDKFKPLGILNLPYVEDDTYYDGELHNFWVRLVQVYGFMLLVAFAVAYFLSTYITKSLKTISDKLNETSPTQKNEKIVLEANSNEINLLIRAYNRMVDEL
;
A
#
# COMPACT_ATOMS: atom_id res chain seq x y z
N ILE A 1 -11.81 -7.20 -0.16
CA ILE A 1 -11.37 -6.14 -1.10
C ILE A 1 -11.15 -4.81 -0.34
N LEU A 2 -12.18 -4.21 0.30
CA LEU A 2 -12.01 -2.96 1.08
C LEU A 2 -10.99 -3.10 2.20
N LEU A 3 -11.00 -4.23 2.92
CA LEU A 3 -10.03 -4.53 3.98
C LEU A 3 -8.60 -4.62 3.43
N SER A 4 -8.40 -5.25 2.27
CA SER A 4 -7.09 -5.37 1.64
C SER A 4 -6.54 -4.02 1.19
N ILE A 5 -7.39 -3.12 0.68
CA ILE A 5 -6.99 -1.74 0.31
C ILE A 5 -6.57 -0.96 1.55
N PHE A 6 -7.33 -1.08 2.64
CA PHE A 6 -7.01 -0.40 3.89
C PHE A 6 -5.69 -0.90 4.46
N GLN A 7 -5.49 -2.22 4.46
CA GLN A 7 -4.26 -2.85 4.93
C GLN A 7 -3.05 -2.41 4.09
N PHE A 8 -3.17 -2.40 2.76
CA PHE A 8 -2.11 -1.96 1.86
C PHE A 8 -1.71 -0.49 2.06
N LYS A 9 -2.70 0.41 2.26
CA LYS A 9 -2.44 1.82 2.60
C LYS A 9 -1.78 1.99 3.96
N SER A 10 -2.13 1.16 4.94
CA SER A 10 -1.51 1.16 6.26
C SER A 10 -0.05 0.72 6.17
N GLU A 11 0.24 -0.37 5.46
CA GLU A 11 1.59 -0.89 5.25
C GLU A 11 2.48 0.09 4.49
N ALA A 12 1.96 0.76 3.44
CA ALA A 12 2.69 1.80 2.73
C ALA A 12 3.07 2.98 3.63
N LYS A 13 2.14 3.43 4.49
CA LYS A 13 2.39 4.51 5.45
C LYS A 13 3.47 4.11 6.47
N GLU A 14 3.41 2.90 7.00
CA GLU A 14 4.37 2.35 7.96
C GLU A 14 5.75 2.21 7.33
N TYR A 15 5.83 1.68 6.11
CA TYR A 15 7.08 1.58 5.35
C TYR A 15 7.77 2.94 5.15
N HIS A 16 7.03 3.98 4.73
CA HIS A 16 7.63 5.32 4.55
C HIS A 16 8.10 5.92 5.87
N GLN A 17 7.37 5.66 6.95
CA GLN A 17 7.78 6.09 8.29
C GLN A 17 9.08 5.40 8.71
N GLU A 18 9.13 4.09 8.66
CA GLU A 18 10.33 3.33 9.01
C GLU A 18 11.53 3.67 8.13
N LYS A 19 11.31 3.87 6.83
CA LYS A 19 12.37 4.26 5.89
C LYS A 19 12.97 5.62 6.26
N LEU A 20 12.11 6.58 6.62
CA LEU A 20 12.55 7.90 7.05
C LEU A 20 13.30 7.81 8.39
N GLU A 21 12.79 7.04 9.36
CA GLU A 21 13.43 6.83 10.67
C GLU A 21 14.82 6.21 10.52
N ARG A 22 14.94 5.14 9.75
CA ARG A 22 16.26 4.50 9.49
C ARG A 22 17.26 5.45 8.84
N LYS A 23 16.80 6.27 7.87
CA LYS A 23 17.66 7.28 7.25
C LYS A 23 18.03 8.39 8.23
N GLU A 24 17.09 8.84 9.04
CA GLU A 24 17.30 9.87 10.06
C GLU A 24 18.35 9.42 11.09
N ASP A 25 18.25 8.20 11.58
CA ASP A 25 19.19 7.65 12.56
C ASP A 25 20.59 7.52 11.97
N ALA A 26 20.71 7.01 10.74
CA ALA A 26 22.00 6.92 10.06
C ALA A 26 22.62 8.31 9.81
N ILE A 27 21.81 9.32 9.45
CA ILE A 27 22.29 10.69 9.28
C ILE A 27 22.70 11.31 10.61
N LYS A 28 21.94 11.08 11.70
CA LYS A 28 22.31 11.55 13.04
C LYS A 28 23.64 10.96 13.51
N GLU A 29 23.85 9.67 13.26
CA GLU A 29 25.11 9.00 13.59
C GLU A 29 26.28 9.63 12.85
N ASN A 30 26.13 9.89 11.55
CA ASN A 30 27.15 10.57 10.76
C ASN A 30 27.35 12.04 11.20
N ILE A 31 26.29 12.75 11.55
CA ILE A 31 26.39 14.10 12.13
C ILE A 31 27.19 14.08 13.43
N ASN A 32 26.90 13.15 14.33
CA ASN A 32 27.64 12.97 15.58
C ASN A 32 29.11 12.65 15.31
N TYR A 33 29.40 11.80 14.33
CA TYR A 33 30.77 11.53 13.92
C TYR A 33 31.48 12.82 13.45
N VAL A 34 30.85 13.64 12.64
CA VAL A 34 31.41 14.93 12.18
C VAL A 34 31.64 15.89 13.35
N LEU A 35 30.69 15.97 14.29
CA LEU A 35 30.81 16.81 15.48
C LEU A 35 31.98 16.36 16.38
N ASN A 36 32.15 15.06 16.57
CA ASN A 36 33.21 14.53 17.46
C ASN A 36 34.61 14.61 16.83
N ASN A 37 34.70 14.69 15.51
CA ASN A 37 35.98 14.76 14.79
C ASN A 37 36.32 16.17 14.28
N THR A 38 35.54 17.21 14.65
CA THR A 38 35.81 18.57 14.22
C THR A 38 36.86 19.24 15.10
N LYS A 39 37.62 20.16 14.51
CA LYS A 39 38.55 21.05 15.22
C LYS A 39 37.92 22.31 15.77
N TYR A 40 36.67 22.57 15.39
CA TYR A 40 35.93 23.77 15.78
C TYR A 40 35.19 23.56 17.11
N ALA A 41 35.08 24.63 17.91
CA ALA A 41 34.29 24.57 19.12
C ALA A 41 32.81 24.24 18.83
N LEU A 42 32.20 23.33 19.58
CA LEU A 42 30.82 22.90 19.43
C LEU A 42 29.85 23.95 19.99
N ILE A 43 29.67 25.01 19.22
CA ILE A 43 28.70 26.07 19.48
C ILE A 43 27.79 26.28 18.27
N PRO A 44 26.56 26.77 18.47
CA PRO A 44 25.60 27.00 17.37
C PRO A 44 26.14 27.86 16.23
N ALA A 45 26.99 28.84 16.53
CA ALA A 45 27.58 29.72 15.53
C ALA A 45 28.51 28.99 14.53
N ASN A 46 29.16 27.92 14.97
CA ASN A 46 30.14 27.18 14.14
C ASN A 46 29.51 26.10 13.26
N LEU A 47 28.23 25.77 13.43
CA LEU A 47 27.57 24.74 12.62
C LEU A 47 27.70 24.98 11.10
N SER A 48 27.64 26.24 10.67
CA SER A 48 27.81 26.59 9.24
C SER A 48 29.19 26.22 8.69
N ILE A 49 30.24 26.37 9.51
CA ILE A 49 31.62 26.06 9.11
C ILE A 49 31.88 24.54 9.22
N ILE A 50 31.40 23.91 10.31
CA ILE A 50 31.57 22.47 10.55
C ILE A 50 30.94 21.66 9.40
N PHE A 51 29.75 22.04 8.96
CA PHE A 51 29.01 21.36 7.91
C PHE A 51 29.17 21.98 6.52
N LYS A 52 30.18 22.82 6.28
CA LYS A 52 30.34 23.55 5.02
C LYS A 52 30.34 22.64 3.78
N GLU A 53 31.10 21.57 3.82
CA GLU A 53 31.24 20.58 2.73
C GLU A 53 30.58 19.25 3.09
N LYS A 54 30.68 18.87 4.36
CA LYS A 54 30.18 17.59 4.87
C LYS A 54 28.68 17.39 4.67
N ILE A 55 27.88 18.46 4.66
CA ILE A 55 26.45 18.35 4.45
C ILE A 55 26.10 17.80 3.05
N HIS A 56 26.90 18.14 2.04
CA HIS A 56 26.70 17.65 0.66
C HIS A 56 27.08 16.19 0.56
N GLU A 57 28.22 15.81 1.16
CA GLU A 57 28.69 14.41 1.22
C GLU A 57 27.64 13.52 1.91
N LEU A 58 27.11 13.96 3.04
CA LEU A 58 26.08 13.23 3.77
C LEU A 58 24.77 13.14 2.96
N ALA A 59 24.37 14.19 2.29
CA ALA A 59 23.17 14.20 1.46
C ALA A 59 23.32 13.25 0.26
N ASP A 60 24.48 13.20 -0.37
CA ASP A 60 24.77 12.31 -1.49
C ASP A 60 24.80 10.84 -1.06
N ILE A 61 25.43 10.53 0.10
CA ILE A 61 25.48 9.17 0.66
C ILE A 61 24.07 8.63 0.97
N HIS A 62 23.23 9.46 1.60
CA HIS A 62 21.91 9.02 2.04
C HIS A 62 20.81 9.24 0.98
N ASN A 63 21.16 9.88 -0.15
CA ASN A 63 20.22 10.30 -1.18
C ASN A 63 19.00 11.00 -0.56
N LEU A 64 19.28 12.03 0.25
CA LEU A 64 18.27 12.80 0.96
C LEU A 64 18.74 14.24 1.17
N GLU A 65 17.82 15.20 0.99
CA GLU A 65 18.11 16.60 1.31
C GLU A 65 18.30 16.78 2.82
N ILE A 66 19.38 17.46 3.21
CA ILE A 66 19.69 17.72 4.61
C ILE A 66 19.73 19.24 4.83
N ASN A 67 18.96 19.72 5.79
CA ASN A 67 18.94 21.11 6.20
C ASN A 67 19.28 21.22 7.69
N ILE A 68 20.15 22.15 8.04
CA ILE A 68 20.51 22.47 9.41
C ILE A 68 20.00 23.87 9.73
N TYR A 69 19.23 23.99 10.79
CA TYR A 69 18.67 25.24 11.29
C TYR A 69 19.25 25.59 12.66
N SER A 70 19.28 26.88 12.95
CA SER A 70 19.56 27.37 14.30
C SER A 70 18.42 26.99 15.25
N LEU A 71 18.67 27.08 16.55
CA LEU A 71 17.63 26.89 17.58
C LEU A 71 16.49 27.90 17.49
N LYS A 72 16.69 29.02 16.78
CA LYS A 72 15.65 30.03 16.48
C LYS A 72 14.87 29.72 15.21
N GLY A 73 15.20 28.63 14.49
CA GLY A 73 14.50 28.21 13.28
C GLY A 73 15.01 28.87 11.99
N ASN A 74 16.11 29.62 12.02
CA ASN A 74 16.70 30.18 10.82
C ASN A 74 17.63 29.16 10.16
N LEU A 75 17.58 29.07 8.82
CA LEU A 75 18.46 28.19 8.08
C LEU A 75 19.94 28.57 8.28
N VAL A 76 20.74 27.59 8.68
CA VAL A 76 22.20 27.72 8.85
C VAL A 76 22.91 27.15 7.65
N LYS A 77 22.50 25.95 7.21
CA LYS A 77 23.10 25.26 6.05
C LYS A 77 22.11 24.31 5.40
N SER A 78 22.17 24.18 4.06
CA SER A 78 21.38 23.25 3.27
C SER A 78 22.25 22.51 2.27
N SER A 79 22.00 21.24 2.06
CA SER A 79 22.65 20.43 1.02
C SER A 79 22.21 20.82 -0.40
N LYS A 80 21.04 21.44 -0.56
CA LYS A 80 20.48 21.83 -1.85
C LYS A 80 21.14 23.08 -2.44
N SER A 81 21.77 23.91 -1.63
CA SER A 81 22.32 25.20 -2.04
C SER A 81 23.81 25.11 -2.32
N ARG A 82 24.21 24.40 -3.39
CA ARG A 82 25.61 24.51 -3.89
C ARG A 82 25.89 25.86 -4.58
N PHE A 83 24.89 26.46 -5.23
CA PHE A 83 25.07 27.62 -6.11
C PHE A 83 23.96 28.68 -6.06
N SER A 84 22.95 28.59 -5.24
CA SER A 84 21.87 29.58 -5.26
C SER A 84 21.92 30.55 -4.08
N VAL A 85 22.30 31.76 -4.38
CA VAL A 85 22.18 32.91 -3.47
C VAL A 85 20.72 33.36 -3.32
N ASP A 86 19.78 32.86 -4.14
CA ASP A 86 18.52 33.56 -4.39
C ASP A 86 17.23 32.87 -3.98
N LYS A 87 17.23 31.70 -3.37
CA LYS A 87 16.00 31.17 -2.75
C LYS A 87 16.17 31.07 -1.25
N LYS A 88 15.69 32.10 -0.53
CA LYS A 88 15.52 32.04 0.93
C LYS A 88 14.65 30.85 1.28
N THR A 89 15.29 29.76 1.70
CA THR A 89 14.55 28.67 2.34
C THR A 89 13.82 29.24 3.56
N PRO A 90 12.52 29.08 3.66
CA PRO A 90 11.75 29.69 4.74
C PRO A 90 12.23 29.17 6.10
N PRO A 91 12.16 30.00 7.15
CA PRO A 91 12.46 29.57 8.49
C PRO A 91 11.46 28.48 8.95
N ILE A 92 11.89 27.67 9.91
CA ILE A 92 10.99 26.67 10.51
C ILE A 92 9.77 27.37 11.13
N PRO A 93 8.55 26.92 10.85
CA PRO A 93 7.35 27.49 11.47
C PRO A 93 7.41 27.39 13.00
N LYS A 94 6.90 28.41 13.69
CA LYS A 94 6.95 28.47 15.17
C LYS A 94 6.33 27.24 15.84
N TYR A 95 5.21 26.74 15.29
CA TYR A 95 4.56 25.55 15.85
C TYR A 95 5.46 24.32 15.82
N VAL A 96 6.23 24.14 14.72
CA VAL A 96 7.19 23.02 14.60
C VAL A 96 8.30 23.15 15.65
N LEU A 97 8.84 24.36 15.84
CA LEU A 97 9.84 24.61 16.88
C LEU A 97 9.35 24.24 18.27
N THR A 98 8.12 24.65 18.60
CA THR A 98 7.50 24.31 19.88
C THR A 98 7.33 22.81 20.03
N LEU A 99 6.86 22.11 18.99
CA LEU A 99 6.65 20.66 19.02
C LEU A 99 7.97 19.89 19.16
N VAL A 100 9.03 20.28 18.43
CA VAL A 100 10.36 19.67 18.57
C VAL A 100 10.93 19.86 19.98
N GLN A 101 10.74 21.04 20.57
CA GLN A 101 11.25 21.34 21.91
C GLN A 101 10.44 20.66 23.02
N SER A 102 9.13 20.51 22.87
CA SER A 102 8.24 19.89 23.86
C SER A 102 8.22 18.36 23.79
N SER A 103 8.52 17.78 22.65
CA SER A 103 8.57 16.32 22.47
C SER A 103 9.61 15.68 23.39
N ILE A 104 9.31 14.47 23.91
CA ILE A 104 10.21 13.67 24.75
C ILE A 104 11.46 13.31 23.96
N GLU A 105 11.30 12.87 22.72
CA GLU A 105 12.39 12.47 21.83
C GLU A 105 13.10 13.65 21.18
N LYS A 106 12.60 14.88 21.42
CA LYS A 106 13.10 16.08 20.73
C LYS A 106 13.05 15.95 19.20
N ARG A 107 12.00 15.28 18.72
CA ARG A 107 11.72 14.97 17.33
C ARG A 107 10.28 15.30 16.99
N TYR A 108 10.05 15.80 15.78
CA TYR A 108 8.72 16.01 15.21
C TYR A 108 8.74 15.75 13.71
N VAL A 109 7.71 15.11 13.19
CA VAL A 109 7.52 14.86 11.75
C VAL A 109 6.32 15.64 11.28
N ASP A 110 6.54 16.60 10.39
CA ASP A 110 5.51 17.36 9.72
C ASP A 110 5.12 16.67 8.40
N ILE A 111 3.83 16.51 8.17
CA ILE A 111 3.31 15.87 6.95
C ILE A 111 2.46 16.89 6.21
N LYS A 112 2.84 17.20 4.97
CA LYS A 112 2.11 18.12 4.09
C LYS A 112 1.74 17.42 2.80
N ASN A 113 0.57 17.73 2.29
CA ASN A 113 0.15 17.32 0.96
C ASN A 113 0.21 18.55 0.04
N ILE A 114 1.09 18.52 -0.96
CA ILE A 114 1.29 19.61 -1.92
C ILE A 114 1.19 18.98 -3.30
N ASP A 115 0.27 19.48 -4.12
CA ASP A 115 0.03 19.01 -5.51
C ASP A 115 -0.18 17.49 -5.60
N GLY A 116 -0.90 16.91 -4.63
CA GLY A 116 -1.17 15.47 -4.58
C GLY A 116 -0.03 14.60 -4.11
N LYS A 117 1.15 15.19 -3.86
CA LYS A 117 2.31 14.48 -3.29
C LYS A 117 2.41 14.71 -1.79
N LYS A 118 2.70 13.66 -1.05
CA LYS A 118 2.93 13.77 0.38
C LYS A 118 4.40 14.05 0.65
N TYR A 119 4.62 15.10 1.42
CA TYR A 119 5.94 15.52 1.89
C TYR A 119 6.00 15.27 3.39
N ARG A 120 6.94 14.44 3.81
CA ARG A 120 7.30 14.30 5.22
C ARG A 120 8.55 15.11 5.51
N SER A 121 8.55 15.88 6.55
CA SER A 121 9.73 16.63 7.00
C SER A 121 10.00 16.25 8.45
N SER A 122 11.07 15.50 8.67
CA SER A 122 11.53 15.20 10.02
C SER A 122 12.34 16.37 10.55
N TYR A 123 12.10 16.73 11.80
CA TYR A 123 12.84 17.75 12.55
C TYR A 123 13.33 17.13 13.85
N SER A 124 14.63 17.19 14.10
CA SER A 124 15.23 16.67 15.33
C SER A 124 16.36 17.56 15.84
N LEU A 125 16.59 17.57 17.16
CA LEU A 125 17.65 18.36 17.75
C LEU A 125 19.03 17.73 17.51
N ILE A 126 19.98 18.55 17.04
CA ILE A 126 21.40 18.25 17.03
C ILE A 126 21.94 18.65 18.40
N LYS A 127 22.64 17.71 19.08
CA LYS A 127 23.21 17.92 20.43
C LYS A 127 24.69 17.60 20.42
N ASP A 128 25.42 18.17 21.36
CA ASP A 128 26.78 17.74 21.67
C ASP A 128 26.81 16.52 22.62
N ASP A 129 27.99 16.01 22.93
CA ASP A 129 28.20 14.88 23.84
C ASP A 129 27.69 15.14 25.27
N LYS A 130 27.46 16.41 25.62
CA LYS A 130 26.87 16.84 26.90
C LYS A 130 25.37 17.10 26.79
N PHE A 131 24.73 16.62 25.74
CA PHE A 131 23.31 16.81 25.43
C PHE A 131 22.88 18.29 25.28
N LYS A 132 23.82 19.21 25.10
CA LYS A 132 23.51 20.61 24.86
C LYS A 132 23.02 20.80 23.41
N PRO A 133 21.87 21.45 23.18
CA PRO A 133 21.35 21.65 21.85
C PRO A 133 22.22 22.63 21.05
N LEU A 134 22.61 22.27 19.86
CA LEU A 134 23.41 23.06 18.92
C LEU A 134 22.56 23.62 17.78
N GLY A 135 21.60 22.86 17.28
CA GLY A 135 20.75 23.25 16.16
C GLY A 135 19.63 22.23 15.93
N ILE A 136 18.95 22.39 14.81
CA ILE A 136 17.85 21.51 14.40
C ILE A 136 18.19 20.92 13.03
N LEU A 137 18.21 19.60 12.95
CA LEU A 137 18.27 18.83 11.70
C LEU A 137 16.88 18.77 11.09
N ASN A 138 16.77 19.05 9.81
CA ASN A 138 15.56 18.82 9.04
C ASN A 138 15.87 17.97 7.82
N LEU A 139 15.07 16.95 7.63
CA LEU A 139 15.15 16.00 6.53
C LEU A 139 13.83 16.00 5.78
N PRO A 140 13.71 16.78 4.70
CA PRO A 140 12.54 16.71 3.83
C PRO A 140 12.58 15.43 3.01
N TYR A 141 11.51 14.65 3.10
CA TYR A 141 11.32 13.40 2.38
C TYR A 141 10.04 13.45 1.57
N VAL A 142 10.14 13.17 0.28
CA VAL A 142 8.97 13.04 -0.58
C VAL A 142 8.54 11.57 -0.55
N GLU A 143 7.30 11.31 -0.17
CA GLU A 143 6.72 9.99 -0.35
C GLU A 143 6.52 9.75 -1.84
N ASP A 144 7.35 8.91 -2.43
CA ASP A 144 7.18 8.46 -3.80
C ASP A 144 6.32 7.19 -3.78
N ASP A 145 5.02 7.39 -3.91
CA ASP A 145 4.03 6.31 -3.93
C ASP A 145 3.97 5.61 -5.31
N THR A 146 4.78 6.05 -6.31
CA THR A 146 4.71 5.48 -7.67
C THR A 146 5.00 3.98 -7.71
N TYR A 147 5.91 3.51 -6.87
CA TYR A 147 6.18 2.08 -6.72
C TYR A 147 4.95 1.32 -6.16
N TYR A 148 4.30 1.88 -5.13
CA TYR A 148 3.11 1.28 -4.51
C TYR A 148 1.89 1.37 -5.40
N ASP A 149 1.71 2.46 -6.16
CA ASP A 149 0.63 2.58 -7.12
C ASP A 149 0.76 1.55 -8.25
N GLY A 150 1.98 1.27 -8.71
CA GLY A 150 2.27 0.21 -9.67
C GLY A 150 2.00 -1.20 -9.12
N GLU A 151 2.44 -1.49 -7.91
CA GLU A 151 2.19 -2.76 -7.22
C GLU A 151 0.69 -2.95 -6.96
N LEU A 152 0.00 -1.91 -6.51
CA LEU A 152 -1.43 -1.92 -6.27
C LEU A 152 -2.21 -2.16 -7.57
N HIS A 153 -1.81 -1.52 -8.67
CA HIS A 153 -2.41 -1.74 -9.99
C HIS A 153 -2.24 -3.21 -10.44
N ASN A 154 -1.03 -3.74 -10.34
CA ASN A 154 -0.73 -5.13 -10.69
C ASN A 154 -1.52 -6.12 -9.82
N PHE A 155 -1.67 -5.83 -8.52
CA PHE A 155 -2.51 -6.62 -7.62
C PHE A 155 -3.97 -6.62 -8.08
N TRP A 156 -4.53 -5.46 -8.43
CA TRP A 156 -5.89 -5.33 -8.94
C TRP A 156 -6.10 -6.12 -10.23
N VAL A 157 -5.18 -6.01 -11.18
CA VAL A 157 -5.25 -6.74 -12.45
C VAL A 157 -5.27 -8.25 -12.20
N ARG A 158 -4.36 -8.77 -11.36
CA ARG A 158 -4.33 -10.19 -11.00
C ARG A 158 -5.61 -10.64 -10.31
N LEU A 159 -6.13 -9.83 -9.41
CA LEU A 159 -7.36 -10.14 -8.69
C LEU A 159 -8.56 -10.22 -9.65
N VAL A 160 -8.71 -9.26 -10.56
CA VAL A 160 -9.75 -9.26 -11.59
C VAL A 160 -9.60 -10.48 -12.51
N GLN A 161 -8.39 -10.86 -12.91
CA GLN A 161 -8.15 -12.06 -13.72
C GLN A 161 -8.59 -13.33 -13.01
N VAL A 162 -8.20 -13.52 -11.74
CA VAL A 162 -8.57 -14.71 -10.96
C VAL A 162 -10.08 -14.80 -10.76
N TYR A 163 -10.71 -13.72 -10.30
CA TYR A 163 -12.16 -13.71 -10.10
C TYR A 163 -12.93 -13.82 -11.41
N GLY A 164 -12.47 -13.18 -12.48
CA GLY A 164 -13.04 -13.29 -13.81
C GLY A 164 -13.00 -14.73 -14.33
N PHE A 165 -11.86 -15.41 -14.15
CA PHE A 165 -11.74 -16.84 -14.51
C PHE A 165 -12.66 -17.72 -13.67
N MET A 166 -12.71 -17.54 -12.34
CA MET A 166 -13.63 -18.30 -11.47
C MET A 166 -15.09 -18.11 -11.86
N LEU A 167 -15.47 -16.87 -12.20
CA LEU A 167 -16.83 -16.55 -12.63
C LEU A 167 -17.15 -17.22 -13.96
N LEU A 168 -16.22 -17.23 -14.91
CA LEU A 168 -16.37 -17.91 -16.19
C LEU A 168 -16.57 -19.43 -16.00
N VAL A 169 -15.78 -20.07 -15.14
CA VAL A 169 -15.93 -21.49 -14.78
C VAL A 169 -17.30 -21.73 -14.13
N ALA A 170 -17.73 -20.88 -13.21
CA ALA A 170 -19.04 -21.00 -12.57
C ALA A 170 -20.19 -20.90 -13.58
N PHE A 171 -20.12 -19.97 -14.53
CA PHE A 171 -21.11 -19.86 -15.59
C PHE A 171 -21.10 -21.09 -16.51
N ALA A 172 -19.93 -21.60 -16.87
CA ALA A 172 -19.82 -22.82 -17.67
C ALA A 172 -20.49 -24.01 -16.98
N VAL A 173 -20.17 -24.23 -15.70
CA VAL A 173 -20.78 -25.29 -14.88
C VAL A 173 -22.29 -25.12 -14.78
N ALA A 174 -22.77 -23.90 -14.48
CA ALA A 174 -24.19 -23.62 -14.41
C ALA A 174 -24.91 -23.87 -15.75
N TYR A 175 -24.29 -23.47 -16.85
CA TYR A 175 -24.84 -23.71 -18.19
C TYR A 175 -24.94 -25.19 -18.51
N PHE A 176 -23.87 -25.98 -18.27
CA PHE A 176 -23.88 -27.42 -18.49
C PHE A 176 -24.92 -28.12 -17.63
N LEU A 177 -24.99 -27.79 -16.32
CA LEU A 177 -25.98 -28.38 -15.42
C LEU A 177 -27.40 -28.02 -15.83
N SER A 178 -27.66 -26.74 -16.15
CA SER A 178 -28.99 -26.30 -16.61
C SER A 178 -29.43 -27.02 -17.88
N THR A 179 -28.56 -27.09 -18.88
CA THR A 179 -28.88 -27.76 -20.15
C THR A 179 -29.14 -29.26 -19.95
N TYR A 180 -28.30 -29.91 -19.11
CA TYR A 180 -28.42 -31.34 -18.83
C TYR A 180 -29.73 -31.67 -18.10
N ILE A 181 -30.02 -30.94 -17.00
CA ILE A 181 -31.23 -31.14 -16.19
C ILE A 181 -32.48 -30.85 -17.04
N THR A 182 -32.49 -29.70 -17.74
CA THR A 182 -33.64 -29.27 -18.53
C THR A 182 -33.94 -30.24 -19.64
N LYS A 183 -32.91 -30.77 -20.34
CA LYS A 183 -33.09 -31.73 -21.39
C LYS A 183 -33.72 -33.05 -20.87
N SER A 184 -33.21 -33.53 -19.74
CA SER A 184 -33.74 -34.78 -19.13
C SER A 184 -35.20 -34.61 -18.66
N LEU A 185 -35.50 -33.50 -18.00
CA LEU A 185 -36.88 -33.18 -17.54
C LEU A 185 -37.83 -32.99 -18.72
N LYS A 186 -37.39 -32.30 -19.79
CA LYS A 186 -38.21 -32.13 -20.99
C LYS A 186 -38.57 -33.46 -21.63
N THR A 187 -37.61 -34.40 -21.76
CA THR A 187 -37.88 -35.72 -22.30
C THR A 187 -38.94 -36.47 -21.49
N ILE A 188 -38.86 -36.42 -20.16
CA ILE A 188 -39.87 -37.02 -19.28
C ILE A 188 -41.22 -36.33 -19.42
N SER A 189 -41.25 -34.99 -19.44
CA SER A 189 -42.49 -34.23 -19.61
C SER A 189 -43.18 -34.52 -20.94
N ASP A 190 -42.41 -34.56 -22.03
CA ASP A 190 -42.95 -34.86 -23.38
C ASP A 190 -43.56 -36.26 -23.41
N LYS A 191 -42.87 -37.27 -22.85
CA LYS A 191 -43.40 -38.64 -22.76
C LYS A 191 -44.62 -38.78 -21.88
N LEU A 192 -44.69 -38.05 -20.76
CA LEU A 192 -45.86 -37.97 -19.89
C LEU A 192 -47.10 -37.40 -20.65
N ASN A 193 -46.88 -36.34 -21.43
CA ASN A 193 -47.93 -35.71 -22.20
C ASN A 193 -48.46 -36.59 -23.37
N GLU A 194 -47.61 -37.45 -23.91
CA GLU A 194 -47.96 -38.37 -24.97
C GLU A 194 -48.64 -39.67 -24.43
N THR A 195 -48.56 -39.91 -23.10
CA THR A 195 -49.15 -41.11 -22.49
C THR A 195 -50.68 -41.08 -22.53
N SER A 196 -51.29 -42.12 -23.10
CA SER A 196 -52.75 -42.26 -23.21
C SER A 196 -53.14 -43.68 -22.82
N PRO A 197 -54.25 -43.88 -22.06
CA PRO A 197 -54.77 -45.21 -21.73
C PRO A 197 -55.20 -46.06 -22.93
N THR A 198 -55.36 -45.43 -24.08
CA THR A 198 -55.88 -46.08 -25.27
C THR A 198 -54.81 -46.43 -26.35
N GLN A 199 -53.55 -46.03 -26.12
CA GLN A 199 -52.47 -46.27 -27.07
C GLN A 199 -51.30 -46.98 -26.37
N LYS A 200 -50.46 -47.70 -27.20
CA LYS A 200 -49.27 -48.35 -26.71
C LYS A 200 -48.23 -47.32 -26.29
N ASN A 201 -48.06 -47.15 -25.00
CA ASN A 201 -47.11 -46.20 -24.42
C ASN A 201 -45.67 -46.78 -24.50
N GLU A 202 -44.71 -45.88 -24.80
CA GLU A 202 -43.29 -46.26 -24.85
C GLU A 202 -42.59 -45.95 -23.54
N LYS A 203 -41.77 -46.90 -23.06
CA LYS A 203 -40.90 -46.70 -21.90
C LYS A 203 -39.77 -45.72 -22.22
N ILE A 204 -39.35 -44.93 -21.22
CA ILE A 204 -38.19 -44.11 -21.33
C ILE A 204 -36.95 -44.97 -21.08
N VAL A 205 -36.12 -45.11 -22.13
CA VAL A 205 -34.81 -45.80 -22.07
C VAL A 205 -33.74 -44.73 -22.02
N LEU A 206 -33.65 -44.05 -20.89
CA LEU A 206 -32.66 -43.00 -20.65
C LEU A 206 -32.06 -43.22 -19.24
N GLU A 207 -30.73 -43.42 -19.20
CA GLU A 207 -30.02 -43.40 -17.92
C GLU A 207 -29.57 -41.98 -17.64
N ALA A 208 -30.16 -41.36 -16.64
CA ALA A 208 -29.74 -40.05 -16.16
C ALA A 208 -28.69 -40.22 -15.06
N ASN A 209 -27.68 -39.34 -15.04
CA ASN A 209 -26.65 -39.37 -13.99
C ASN A 209 -27.15 -38.80 -12.62
N SER A 210 -28.42 -38.40 -12.51
CA SER A 210 -29.05 -38.00 -11.26
C SER A 210 -29.97 -39.14 -10.75
N ASN A 211 -29.82 -39.44 -9.45
CA ASN A 211 -30.66 -40.46 -8.79
C ASN A 211 -32.13 -40.07 -8.81
N GLU A 212 -32.45 -38.78 -8.66
CA GLU A 212 -33.79 -38.23 -8.65
C GLU A 212 -34.46 -38.36 -10.01
N ILE A 213 -33.73 -38.08 -11.09
CA ILE A 213 -34.23 -38.26 -12.46
C ILE A 213 -34.43 -39.73 -12.77
N ASN A 214 -33.52 -40.61 -12.36
CA ASN A 214 -33.66 -42.04 -12.55
C ASN A 214 -34.85 -42.61 -11.77
N LEU A 215 -35.14 -42.09 -10.59
CA LEU A 215 -36.31 -42.48 -9.81
C LEU A 215 -37.60 -42.05 -10.51
N LEU A 216 -37.62 -40.85 -11.10
CA LEU A 216 -38.76 -40.37 -11.90
C LEU A 216 -38.98 -41.21 -13.16
N ILE A 217 -37.92 -41.58 -13.88
CA ILE A 217 -37.99 -42.49 -15.04
C ILE A 217 -38.54 -43.86 -14.65
N ARG A 218 -38.11 -44.42 -13.54
CA ARG A 218 -38.64 -45.71 -13.04
C ARG A 218 -40.11 -45.63 -12.67
N ALA A 219 -40.52 -44.56 -12.04
CA ALA A 219 -41.93 -44.33 -11.68
C ALA A 219 -42.80 -44.22 -12.92
N TYR A 220 -42.35 -43.45 -13.94
CA TYR A 220 -43.02 -43.39 -15.25
C TYR A 220 -43.11 -44.73 -15.93
N ASN A 221 -42.02 -45.50 -16.04
CA ASN A 221 -42.00 -46.79 -16.70
C ASN A 221 -42.91 -47.82 -16.00
N ARG A 222 -42.98 -47.75 -14.67
CA ARG A 222 -43.95 -48.58 -13.88
C ARG A 222 -45.40 -48.21 -14.24
N MET A 223 -45.74 -46.92 -14.30
CA MET A 223 -47.06 -46.47 -14.72
C MET A 223 -47.41 -46.93 -16.13
N VAL A 224 -46.48 -46.94 -17.07
CA VAL A 224 -46.66 -47.47 -18.43
C VAL A 224 -46.91 -49.00 -18.44
N ASP A 225 -46.33 -49.74 -17.49
CA ASP A 225 -46.57 -51.18 -17.35
C ASP A 225 -47.95 -51.50 -16.75
N GLU A 226 -48.55 -50.58 -16.01
CA GLU A 226 -49.85 -50.75 -15.31
C GLU A 226 -51.03 -50.27 -16.17
N LEU A 227 -50.80 -49.56 -17.30
CA LEU A 227 -51.81 -49.09 -18.25
C LEU A 227 -52.09 -50.12 -19.34
#